data_102e0a5d19e3cfecc9f6573e5af949f4
#
_entry.id   102e0a5d19e3cfecc9f6573e5af949f4
#
_cell.length_a   1.000
_cell.length_b   1.000
_cell.length_c   1.000
_cell.angle_alpha   90.00
_cell.angle_beta   90.00
_cell.angle_gamma   90.00
#
_symmetry.space_group_name_H-M   'P 1'
#
loop_
_entity.id
_entity.type
_entity.pdbx_description
1 polymer ?
#
loop_
_entity_poly.entity_id
_entity_poly.type
_entity_poly.pdbx_seq_one_letter_code
_entity_poly.pdbx_strand_id
1 'polypeptide(L)' 'MPEIVVYLLEGRDVEQKRALVKDLTAAIVKNIGAPAESVTVSLVETAKTSKGKGGVLFSDMAPR' A
#
# COMPACT_ATOMS: atom_id res chain seq x y z
N MET A 1 7.47 6.86 -16.80
CA MET A 1 7.62 5.75 -15.84
C MET A 1 6.60 5.91 -14.72
N PRO A 2 5.43 5.10 -14.70
CA PRO A 2 4.43 5.28 -13.63
C PRO A 2 4.90 4.72 -12.29
N GLU A 3 4.49 5.39 -11.22
CA GLU A 3 4.78 4.96 -9.85
C GLU A 3 3.54 5.11 -9.00
N ILE A 4 3.28 4.10 -8.16
CA ILE A 4 2.17 4.12 -7.21
C ILE A 4 2.75 4.01 -5.82
N VAL A 5 2.27 4.86 -4.91
CA VAL A 5 2.65 4.78 -3.50
C VAL A 5 1.39 4.46 -2.70
N VAL A 6 1.44 3.38 -1.92
CA VAL A 6 0.33 2.98 -1.05
C VAL A 6 0.78 3.16 0.39
N TYR A 7 0.06 3.98 1.13
CA TYR A 7 0.29 4.16 2.57
C TYR A 7 -0.67 3.24 3.32
N LEU A 8 -0.12 2.38 4.15
CA LEU A 8 -0.95 1.42 4.88
C LEU A 8 -0.31 1.10 6.24
N LEU A 9 -1.12 0.57 7.14
CA LEU A 9 -0.61 0.09 8.42
C LEU A 9 0.13 -1.22 8.20
N GLU A 10 1.18 -1.45 8.98
CA GLU A 10 1.90 -2.72 8.94
C GLU A 10 1.03 -3.84 9.51
N GLY A 11 1.39 -5.06 9.21
CA GLY A 11 0.70 -6.26 9.68
C GLY A 11 0.31 -7.24 8.60
N ARG A 12 0.46 -6.88 7.33
CA ARG A 12 0.18 -7.80 6.24
C ARG A 12 1.40 -8.66 5.96
N ASP A 13 1.16 -9.91 5.57
CA ASP A 13 2.28 -10.80 5.24
C ASP A 13 2.79 -10.53 3.82
N VAL A 14 3.90 -11.18 3.50
CA VAL A 14 4.57 -10.99 2.20
C VAL A 14 3.68 -11.43 1.05
N GLU A 15 2.89 -12.48 1.24
CA GLU A 15 2.02 -12.98 0.16
C GLU A 15 0.92 -11.99 -0.18
N GLN A 16 0.35 -11.34 0.84
CA GLN A 16 -0.65 -10.30 0.61
C GLN A 16 -0.05 -9.11 -0.12
N LYS A 17 1.16 -8.70 0.28
CA LYS A 17 1.84 -7.58 -0.38
C LYS A 17 2.22 -7.91 -1.81
N ARG A 18 2.67 -9.15 -2.06
CA ARG A 18 3.01 -9.59 -3.40
C ARG A 18 1.80 -9.53 -4.33
N ALA A 19 0.65 -10.02 -3.86
CA ALA A 19 -0.58 -9.97 -4.63
C ALA A 19 -1.03 -8.55 -4.91
N LEU A 20 -0.93 -7.67 -3.91
CA LEU A 20 -1.31 -6.27 -4.07
C LEU A 20 -0.45 -5.57 -5.12
N VAL A 21 0.86 -5.74 -5.06
CA VAL A 21 1.78 -5.15 -6.03
C VAL A 21 1.46 -5.66 -7.44
N LYS A 22 1.18 -6.94 -7.57
CA LYS A 22 0.85 -7.54 -8.86
C LYS A 22 -0.45 -6.94 -9.43
N ASP A 23 -1.47 -6.81 -8.60
CA ASP A 23 -2.77 -6.32 -9.05
C ASP A 23 -2.71 -4.83 -9.41
N LEU A 24 -1.99 -4.03 -8.62
CA LEU A 24 -1.84 -2.61 -8.92
C LEU A 24 -1.06 -2.40 -10.21
N THR A 25 -0.02 -3.19 -10.42
CA THR A 25 0.75 -3.14 -11.66
C THR A 25 -0.14 -3.48 -12.86
N ALA A 26 -0.96 -4.52 -12.73
CA ALA A 26 -1.87 -4.92 -13.81
C ALA A 26 -2.86 -3.81 -14.14
N ALA A 27 -3.36 -3.10 -13.13
CA ALA A 27 -4.29 -2.00 -13.35
C ALA A 27 -3.65 -0.85 -14.13
N ILE A 28 -2.40 -0.53 -13.83
CA ILE A 28 -1.67 0.51 -14.55
C ILE A 28 -1.43 0.09 -16.01
N VAL A 29 -0.99 -1.13 -16.22
CA VAL A 29 -0.77 -1.65 -17.58
C VAL A 29 -2.06 -1.58 -18.39
N LYS A 30 -3.16 -2.03 -17.78
CA LYS A 30 -4.45 -2.07 -18.46
C LYS A 30 -4.96 -0.68 -18.85
N ASN A 31 -4.81 0.29 -17.96
CA ASN A 31 -5.45 1.59 -18.13
C ASN A 31 -4.57 2.65 -18.79
N ILE A 32 -3.27 2.55 -18.63
CA ILE A 32 -2.32 3.54 -19.15
C ILE A 32 -1.54 3.00 -20.34
N GLY A 33 -1.42 1.68 -20.45
CA GLY A 33 -0.67 1.07 -21.54
C GLY A 33 0.83 1.03 -21.32
N ALA A 34 1.29 1.31 -20.08
CA ALA A 34 2.71 1.22 -19.77
C ALA A 34 3.16 -0.24 -19.70
N PRO A 35 4.40 -0.55 -20.08
CA PRO A 35 4.90 -1.92 -19.89
C PRO A 35 5.06 -2.23 -18.41
N ALA A 36 4.77 -3.46 -18.01
CA ALA A 36 4.77 -3.86 -16.61
C ALA A 36 6.09 -3.57 -15.92
N GLU A 37 7.20 -3.78 -16.59
CA GLU A 37 8.53 -3.58 -16.02
C GLU A 37 8.86 -2.11 -15.75
N SER A 38 8.06 -1.17 -16.27
CA SER A 38 8.26 0.25 -16.01
C SER A 38 7.44 0.74 -14.82
N VAL A 39 6.55 -0.10 -14.28
CA VAL A 39 5.65 0.31 -13.19
C VAL A 39 6.31 0.01 -11.85
N THR A 40 6.44 1.04 -11.02
CA THR A 40 6.96 0.89 -9.66
C THR A 40 5.80 1.02 -8.67
N VAL A 41 5.75 0.11 -7.70
CA VAL A 41 4.77 0.16 -6.62
C VAL A 41 5.52 0.15 -5.29
N SER A 42 5.29 1.17 -4.48
CA SER A 42 5.91 1.26 -3.15
C SER A 42 4.82 1.13 -2.09
N LEU A 43 5.02 0.21 -1.15
CA LEU A 43 4.13 0.06 -0.01
C LEU A 43 4.82 0.67 1.20
N VAL A 44 4.27 1.78 1.68
CA VAL A 44 4.87 2.51 2.81
C VAL A 44 4.07 2.13 4.06
N GLU A 45 4.67 1.26 4.87
CA GLU A 45 4.02 0.72 6.05
C GLU A 45 4.33 1.56 7.27
N THR A 46 3.31 1.78 8.10
CA THR A 46 3.43 2.58 9.31
C THR A 46 2.88 1.79 10.48
N ALA A 47 3.59 1.79 11.60
CA ALA A 47 3.10 1.16 12.82
C ALA A 47 1.91 1.92 13.37
N LYS A 48 0.98 1.22 14.03
CA LYS A 48 -0.17 1.85 14.68
C LYS A 48 0.25 2.87 15.73
N THR A 49 1.44 2.71 16.30
CA THR A 49 2.00 3.64 17.28
C THR A 49 2.59 4.89 16.63
N SER A 50 2.62 4.95 15.32
CA SER A 50 3.19 6.08 14.58
C SER A 50 2.17 6.78 13.68
N LYS A 51 0.90 6.44 13.81
CA LYS A 51 -0.15 7.01 12.98
C LYS A 51 -1.37 7.32 13.84
N GLY A 52 -1.95 8.49 13.63
CA GLY A 52 -3.11 8.90 14.38
C GLY A 52 -4.13 9.62 13.52
N LYS A 53 -5.33 9.73 14.07
CA LYS A 53 -6.43 10.42 13.44
C LYS A 53 -7.23 11.13 14.52
N GLY A 54 -7.53 12.41 14.29
CA GLY A 54 -8.28 13.19 15.27
C GLY A 54 -7.55 13.36 16.60
N GLY A 55 -6.20 13.32 16.57
CA GLY A 55 -5.40 13.44 17.78
C GLY A 55 -5.24 12.15 18.58
N VAL A 56 -5.72 11.01 18.05
CA VAL A 56 -5.65 9.71 18.74
C VAL A 56 -4.83 8.75 17.91
N LEU A 57 -3.85 8.09 18.54
CA LEU A 57 -3.06 7.06 17.85
C LEU A 57 -3.95 5.88 17.46
N PHE A 58 -3.65 5.29 16.31
CA PHE A 58 -4.39 4.10 15.87
C PHE A 58 -4.28 2.96 16.87
N SER A 59 -3.13 2.85 17.58
CA SER A 59 -2.95 1.82 18.62
C SER A 59 -3.87 2.03 19.82
N ASP A 60 -4.38 3.25 20.01
CA ASP A 60 -5.27 3.57 21.13
C ASP A 60 -6.74 3.51 20.75
N MET A 61 -7.06 3.24 19.49
CA MET A 61 -8.44 3.14 19.04
C MET A 61 -9.03 1.79 19.42
N ALA A 62 -10.31 1.81 19.81
CA ALA A 62 -11.00 0.57 20.17
C ALA A 62 -11.03 -0.37 18.96
N PRO A 63 -10.82 -1.69 19.18
CA PRO A 63 -10.96 -2.64 18.09
C PRO A 63 -12.41 -2.73 17.63
N ARG A 64 -12.58 -3.13 16.39
CA ARG A 64 -13.89 -3.26 15.78
C ARG A 64 -14.12 -4.67 15.30
#